data_40e7c4b91573028b5b89e45389e8b12c
#
_entry.id   40e7c4b91573028b5b89e45389e8b12c
#
_cell.length_a   1.000
_cell.length_b   1.000
_cell.length_c   1.000
_cell.angle_alpha   90.00
_cell.angle_beta   90.00
_cell.angle_gamma   90.00
#
_symmetry.space_group_name_H-M   'P 1'
#
loop_
_entity.id
_entity.type
_entity.pdbx_description
1 polymer ?
#
loop_
_entity_poly.entity_id
_entity_poly.type
_entity_poly.pdbx_seq_one_letter_code
_entity_poly.pdbx_strand_id
1 'polypeptide(L)'
;MIILLIIGFLLKPMPSFEHSSPRELPWALPDINQAYTNYQYLDNGQILIEITHVPLINITPKMLAWFYQNLPISTVQIDQTTLPWYHIFHPTEHGVINVVEPATSNLPGMGVGALIQRKEWFGDFNSQGAGRIINFSEQGMTIKPELAGLYFGQIEHSFIQTNKGSQYTVKSLIGSDLPVLGPIINLVIRYKMFPEPMIKQWLRHQVEEVGSLNSFLPQLYGAKHNEHHYRLQLSTQAELN
;
A
#
# COMPACT_ATOMS: atom_id res chain seq x y z
N MET A 1 27.70 20.55 -11.01
CA MET A 1 26.70 19.90 -11.86
C MET A 1 25.58 19.23 -11.04
N ILE A 2 25.86 18.34 -10.08
CA ILE A 2 24.85 17.65 -9.27
C ILE A 2 23.93 18.64 -8.51
N ILE A 3 24.49 19.66 -7.87
CA ILE A 3 23.71 20.68 -7.14
C ILE A 3 22.69 21.39 -8.05
N LEU A 4 23.08 21.73 -9.29
CA LEU A 4 22.18 22.35 -10.26
C LEU A 4 21.06 21.42 -10.70
N LEU A 5 21.33 20.11 -10.84
CA LEU A 5 20.33 19.11 -11.14
C LEU A 5 19.32 18.95 -9.99
N ILE A 6 19.81 18.95 -8.75
CA ILE A 6 18.96 18.90 -7.54
C ILE A 6 18.08 20.15 -7.46
N ILE A 7 18.66 21.35 -7.66
CA ILE A 7 17.89 22.60 -7.67
C ILE A 7 16.84 22.56 -8.78
N GLY A 8 17.23 22.14 -10.01
CA GLY A 8 16.31 22.00 -11.13
C GLY A 8 15.17 21.02 -10.83
N PHE A 9 15.44 19.91 -10.14
CA PHE A 9 14.42 18.96 -9.71
C PHE A 9 13.51 19.56 -8.61
N LEU A 10 14.09 20.28 -7.65
CA LEU A 10 13.33 20.94 -6.58
C LEU A 10 12.36 22.01 -7.12
N LEU A 11 12.72 22.67 -8.20
CA LEU A 11 11.89 23.71 -8.83
C LEU A 11 10.79 23.13 -9.75
N LYS A 12 10.89 21.88 -10.21
CA LYS A 12 9.83 21.27 -11.01
C LYS A 12 8.61 20.97 -10.14
N PRO A 13 7.39 21.26 -10.60
CA PRO A 13 6.20 20.82 -9.88
C PRO A 13 6.16 19.29 -9.79
N MET A 14 5.61 18.77 -8.70
CA MET A 14 5.30 17.34 -8.61
C MET A 14 4.24 16.99 -9.66
N PRO A 15 4.30 15.79 -10.26
CA PRO A 15 3.24 15.34 -11.16
C PRO A 15 1.87 15.45 -10.50
N SER A 16 0.94 16.08 -11.19
CA SER A 16 -0.46 16.14 -10.75
C SER A 16 -1.31 15.28 -11.68
N PHE A 17 -2.34 14.67 -11.13
CA PHE A 17 -3.36 13.94 -11.86
C PHE A 17 -4.71 14.13 -11.19
N GLU A 18 -5.75 13.94 -11.96
CA GLU A 18 -7.12 14.04 -11.46
C GLU A 18 -7.44 12.87 -10.53
N HIS A 19 -8.02 13.17 -9.38
CA HIS A 19 -8.51 12.18 -8.43
C HIS A 19 -9.88 11.69 -8.88
N SER A 20 -10.10 10.38 -8.87
CA SER A 20 -11.44 9.85 -9.10
C SER A 20 -12.36 10.14 -7.91
N SER A 21 -13.65 10.28 -8.18
CA SER A 21 -14.64 10.39 -7.10
C SER A 21 -14.58 9.21 -6.15
N PRO A 22 -14.83 9.42 -4.85
CA PRO A 22 -14.95 8.34 -3.88
C PRO A 22 -15.99 7.30 -4.34
N ARG A 23 -15.68 6.03 -4.13
CA ARG A 23 -16.58 4.91 -4.41
C ARG A 23 -17.38 4.60 -3.17
N GLU A 24 -18.67 4.43 -3.31
CA GLU A 24 -19.50 3.97 -2.21
C GLU A 24 -19.28 2.48 -1.98
N LEU A 25 -18.88 2.13 -0.77
CA LEU A 25 -18.74 0.76 -0.30
C LEU A 25 -19.65 0.57 0.91
N PRO A 26 -20.14 -0.67 1.16
CA PRO A 26 -21.07 -0.93 2.26
C PRO A 26 -20.40 -1.00 3.63
N TRP A 27 -19.13 -0.65 3.74
CA TRP A 27 -18.41 -0.53 5.01
C TRP A 27 -17.74 0.84 5.13
N ALA A 28 -17.55 1.27 6.37
CA ALA A 28 -16.81 2.48 6.67
C ALA A 28 -15.30 2.17 6.78
N LEU A 29 -14.47 3.14 6.41
CA LEU A 29 -13.03 3.08 6.66
C LEU A 29 -12.76 3.26 8.17
N PRO A 30 -11.79 2.55 8.74
CA PRO A 30 -11.42 2.69 10.15
C PRO A 30 -10.77 4.04 10.44
N ASP A 31 -10.94 4.53 11.68
CA ASP A 31 -10.29 5.75 12.16
C ASP A 31 -8.80 5.49 12.41
N ILE A 32 -7.94 6.47 12.10
CA ILE A 32 -6.49 6.41 12.31
C ILE A 32 -6.11 6.08 13.78
N ASN A 33 -6.92 6.54 14.73
CA ASN A 33 -6.69 6.29 16.16
C ASN A 33 -6.86 4.81 16.57
N GLN A 34 -7.35 3.96 15.69
CA GLN A 34 -7.47 2.53 15.94
C GLN A 34 -6.14 1.77 15.77
N ALA A 35 -5.11 2.42 15.23
CA ALA A 35 -3.80 1.83 15.04
C ALA A 35 -2.71 2.64 15.75
N TYR A 36 -1.60 1.97 16.11
CA TYR A 36 -0.40 2.69 16.52
C TYR A 36 0.35 3.14 15.26
N THR A 37 0.65 4.43 15.18
CA THR A 37 1.43 5.03 14.10
C THR A 37 2.53 5.90 14.66
N ASN A 38 3.73 5.78 14.09
CA ASN A 38 4.88 6.60 14.46
C ASN A 38 5.73 6.91 13.23
N TYR A 39 6.38 8.06 13.22
CA TYR A 39 7.46 8.37 12.28
C TYR A 39 8.53 9.22 12.94
N GLN A 40 9.76 9.06 12.47
CA GLN A 40 10.90 9.85 12.93
C GLN A 40 11.92 10.05 11.80
N TYR A 41 12.64 11.15 11.88
CA TYR A 41 13.76 11.42 11.01
C TYR A 41 15.04 10.92 11.67
N LEU A 42 15.81 10.11 10.94
CA LEU A 42 17.09 9.60 11.39
C LEU A 42 18.20 10.61 11.13
N ASP A 43 19.37 10.45 11.76
CA ASP A 43 20.53 11.37 11.65
C ASP A 43 21.03 11.55 10.22
N ASN A 44 20.93 10.50 9.39
CA ASN A 44 21.27 10.55 7.97
C ASN A 44 20.16 11.12 7.09
N GLY A 45 19.07 11.61 7.68
CA GLY A 45 17.92 12.20 7.01
C GLY A 45 16.89 11.22 6.45
N GLN A 46 17.08 9.91 6.58
CA GLN A 46 16.05 8.92 6.25
C GLN A 46 14.83 9.08 7.16
N ILE A 47 13.69 8.61 6.68
CA ILE A 47 12.42 8.59 7.43
C ILE A 47 12.12 7.16 7.83
N LEU A 48 12.10 6.90 9.13
CA LEU A 48 11.59 5.65 9.69
C LEU A 48 10.11 5.82 10.03
N ILE A 49 9.27 4.91 9.54
CA ILE A 49 7.83 4.90 9.83
C ILE A 49 7.47 3.52 10.36
N GLU A 50 6.63 3.48 11.38
CA GLU A 50 6.15 2.26 12.03
C GLU A 50 4.65 2.31 12.22
N ILE A 51 3.95 1.26 11.81
CA ILE A 51 2.52 1.11 11.99
C ILE A 51 2.25 -0.28 12.60
N THR A 52 1.44 -0.31 13.65
CA THR A 52 0.83 -1.54 14.14
C THR A 52 -0.67 -1.39 13.99
N HIS A 53 -1.23 -2.11 13.03
CA HIS A 53 -2.66 -2.04 12.71
C HIS A 53 -3.51 -2.69 13.80
N VAL A 54 -4.81 -2.43 13.77
CA VAL A 54 -5.77 -3.19 14.57
C VAL A 54 -5.66 -4.69 14.23
N PRO A 55 -5.94 -5.59 15.17
CA PRO A 55 -5.97 -7.01 14.89
C PRO A 55 -6.95 -7.33 13.74
N LEU A 56 -6.49 -8.11 12.79
CA LEU A 56 -7.32 -8.60 11.67
C LEU A 56 -7.99 -9.90 12.13
N ILE A 57 -9.28 -9.81 12.43
CA ILE A 57 -10.04 -10.92 13.02
C ILE A 57 -10.46 -11.92 11.95
N ASN A 58 -10.23 -13.22 12.22
CA ASN A 58 -10.50 -14.33 11.28
C ASN A 58 -9.74 -14.23 9.94
N ILE A 59 -8.74 -13.39 9.86
CA ILE A 59 -7.87 -13.22 8.70
C ILE A 59 -6.51 -13.83 9.01
N THR A 60 -6.14 -14.88 8.30
CA THR A 60 -4.84 -15.55 8.48
C THR A 60 -3.76 -14.88 7.63
N PRO A 61 -2.46 -15.05 7.98
CA PRO A 61 -1.35 -14.60 7.14
C PRO A 61 -1.45 -15.11 5.69
N LYS A 62 -1.91 -16.35 5.51
CA LYS A 62 -2.15 -16.93 4.18
C LYS A 62 -3.19 -16.18 3.37
N MET A 63 -4.26 -15.71 4.02
CA MET A 63 -5.28 -14.87 3.36
C MET A 63 -4.70 -13.53 2.91
N LEU A 64 -3.85 -12.92 3.74
CA LEU A 64 -3.17 -11.66 3.41
C LEU A 64 -2.23 -11.84 2.21
N ALA A 65 -1.36 -12.86 2.23
CA ALA A 65 -0.48 -13.15 1.11
C ALA A 65 -1.27 -13.40 -0.19
N TRP A 66 -2.33 -14.20 -0.12
CA TRP A 66 -3.21 -14.42 -1.27
C TRP A 66 -3.86 -13.13 -1.78
N PHE A 67 -4.35 -12.27 -0.90
CA PHE A 67 -4.94 -10.99 -1.27
C PHE A 67 -3.94 -10.10 -2.01
N TYR A 68 -2.75 -9.89 -1.42
CA TYR A 68 -1.73 -9.06 -2.07
C TYR A 68 -1.25 -9.64 -3.39
N GLN A 69 -1.05 -10.97 -3.48
CA GLN A 69 -0.67 -11.61 -4.75
C GLN A 69 -1.66 -11.25 -5.87
N ASN A 70 -2.96 -11.26 -5.57
CA ASN A 70 -4.02 -11.08 -6.57
C ASN A 70 -4.48 -9.61 -6.70
N LEU A 71 -4.08 -8.73 -5.81
CA LEU A 71 -4.52 -7.34 -5.75
C LEU A 71 -4.44 -6.58 -7.09
N PRO A 72 -3.33 -6.65 -7.87
CA PRO A 72 -3.20 -5.89 -9.11
C PRO A 72 -3.92 -6.51 -10.31
N ILE A 73 -4.46 -7.73 -10.20
CA ILE A 73 -4.97 -8.50 -11.34
C ILE A 73 -6.43 -8.92 -11.18
N SER A 74 -7.06 -8.63 -10.04
CA SER A 74 -8.38 -9.15 -9.72
C SER A 74 -9.45 -8.07 -9.65
N THR A 75 -10.68 -8.47 -9.94
CA THR A 75 -11.88 -7.67 -9.79
C THR A 75 -12.87 -8.37 -8.86
N VAL A 76 -13.81 -7.61 -8.34
CA VAL A 76 -14.92 -8.08 -7.52
C VAL A 76 -16.20 -7.42 -7.98
N GLN A 77 -17.29 -8.16 -7.95
CA GLN A 77 -18.61 -7.61 -8.17
C GLN A 77 -19.27 -7.31 -6.83
N ILE A 78 -19.64 -6.05 -6.63
CA ILE A 78 -20.44 -5.58 -5.50
C ILE A 78 -21.75 -5.07 -6.09
N ASP A 79 -22.85 -5.72 -5.77
CA ASP A 79 -24.15 -5.49 -6.41
C ASP A 79 -24.06 -5.60 -7.94
N GLN A 80 -24.30 -4.49 -8.65
CA GLN A 80 -24.24 -4.43 -10.11
C GLN A 80 -22.92 -3.84 -10.65
N THR A 81 -21.98 -3.47 -9.74
CA THR A 81 -20.73 -2.80 -10.10
C THR A 81 -19.55 -3.74 -9.98
N THR A 82 -18.73 -3.84 -11.03
CA THR A 82 -17.46 -4.55 -10.99
C THR A 82 -16.34 -3.58 -10.70
N LEU A 83 -15.58 -3.83 -9.62
CA LEU A 83 -14.48 -2.99 -9.17
C LEU A 83 -13.17 -3.78 -9.14
N PRO A 84 -12.01 -3.17 -9.50
CA PRO A 84 -10.71 -3.72 -9.14
C PRO A 84 -10.58 -3.91 -7.63
N TRP A 85 -9.85 -4.95 -7.19
CA TRP A 85 -9.59 -5.14 -5.76
C TRP A 85 -8.86 -3.95 -5.15
N TYR A 86 -8.05 -3.28 -5.92
CA TYR A 86 -7.38 -2.07 -5.49
C TYR A 86 -8.37 -0.98 -5.02
N HIS A 87 -9.54 -0.89 -5.67
CA HIS A 87 -10.58 0.08 -5.33
C HIS A 87 -11.41 -0.32 -4.11
N ILE A 88 -11.54 -1.60 -3.79
CA ILE A 88 -12.21 -2.01 -2.54
C ILE A 88 -11.26 -1.98 -1.35
N PHE A 89 -9.96 -2.05 -1.58
CA PHE A 89 -8.95 -1.92 -0.55
C PHE A 89 -8.89 -0.48 0.00
N HIS A 90 -8.95 0.53 -0.89
CA HIS A 90 -9.20 1.92 -0.50
C HIS A 90 -10.13 2.62 -1.51
N PRO A 91 -11.40 2.89 -1.15
CA PRO A 91 -12.41 3.36 -2.11
C PRO A 91 -12.18 4.78 -2.62
N THR A 92 -11.45 5.60 -1.88
CA THR A 92 -11.28 7.01 -2.17
C THR A 92 -9.95 7.32 -2.84
N GLU A 93 -8.85 6.73 -2.36
CA GLU A 93 -7.50 7.21 -2.67
C GLU A 93 -6.70 6.30 -3.61
N HIS A 94 -7.26 5.16 -4.01
CA HIS A 94 -6.65 4.27 -4.99
C HIS A 94 -7.08 4.59 -6.42
N GLY A 95 -6.09 4.87 -7.28
CA GLY A 95 -6.26 5.02 -8.71
C GLY A 95 -6.01 3.71 -9.47
N VAL A 96 -4.77 3.44 -9.82
CA VAL A 96 -4.38 2.26 -10.62
C VAL A 96 -3.17 1.56 -10.02
N ILE A 97 -3.19 0.23 -10.07
CA ILE A 97 -2.04 -0.63 -9.76
C ILE A 97 -1.79 -1.59 -10.92
N ASN A 98 -0.54 -1.74 -11.34
CA ASN A 98 -0.16 -2.60 -12.46
C ASN A 98 1.11 -3.39 -12.14
N VAL A 99 1.19 -4.61 -12.68
CA VAL A 99 2.43 -5.39 -12.76
C VAL A 99 3.16 -4.97 -14.02
N VAL A 100 4.28 -4.26 -13.88
CA VAL A 100 5.12 -3.79 -15.00
C VAL A 100 6.10 -4.87 -15.43
N GLU A 101 6.70 -5.58 -14.47
CA GLU A 101 7.54 -6.74 -14.68
C GLU A 101 7.00 -7.90 -13.83
N PRO A 102 6.87 -9.09 -14.39
CA PRO A 102 6.31 -10.24 -13.68
C PRO A 102 7.25 -10.73 -12.56
N ALA A 103 6.69 -11.48 -11.63
CA ALA A 103 7.46 -12.20 -10.63
C ALA A 103 8.41 -13.24 -11.27
N THR A 104 9.52 -13.54 -10.60
CA THR A 104 10.49 -14.54 -11.07
C THR A 104 9.91 -15.95 -11.21
N SER A 105 8.83 -16.25 -10.47
CA SER A 105 8.08 -17.50 -10.59
C SER A 105 7.15 -17.56 -11.82
N ASN A 106 7.05 -16.49 -12.61
CA ASN A 106 6.08 -16.30 -13.68
C ASN A 106 4.61 -16.42 -13.25
N LEU A 107 4.34 -16.39 -11.92
CA LEU A 107 2.98 -16.29 -11.41
C LEU A 107 2.44 -14.87 -11.66
N PRO A 108 1.18 -14.76 -12.05
CA PRO A 108 0.55 -13.46 -12.20
C PRO A 108 0.43 -12.73 -10.84
N GLY A 109 0.40 -11.38 -10.89
CA GLY A 109 0.23 -10.56 -9.71
C GLY A 109 1.53 -10.27 -8.95
N MET A 110 1.39 -10.06 -7.63
CA MET A 110 2.55 -9.77 -6.79
C MET A 110 3.32 -11.04 -6.43
N GLY A 111 4.63 -10.95 -6.47
CA GLY A 111 5.56 -12.02 -6.07
C GLY A 111 6.99 -11.52 -6.12
N VAL A 112 7.94 -12.32 -5.64
CA VAL A 112 9.36 -11.95 -5.63
C VAL A 112 9.83 -11.63 -7.06
N GLY A 113 10.49 -10.48 -7.23
CA GLY A 113 10.98 -9.97 -8.49
C GLY A 113 10.00 -9.07 -9.24
N ALA A 114 8.70 -9.12 -8.94
CA ALA A 114 7.72 -8.27 -9.61
C ALA A 114 8.01 -6.79 -9.39
N LEU A 115 7.90 -5.99 -10.46
CA LEU A 115 7.87 -4.53 -10.39
C LEU A 115 6.43 -4.07 -10.46
N ILE A 116 5.96 -3.49 -9.39
CA ILE A 116 4.59 -2.99 -9.24
C ILE A 116 4.60 -1.48 -9.39
N GLN A 117 3.81 -0.95 -10.30
CA GLN A 117 3.57 0.48 -10.44
C GLN A 117 2.20 0.80 -9.88
N ARG A 118 2.12 1.87 -9.09
CA ARG A 118 0.87 2.36 -8.54
C ARG A 118 0.70 3.86 -8.74
N LYS A 119 -0.55 4.27 -8.83
CA LYS A 119 -1.03 5.64 -8.83
C LYS A 119 -2.12 5.76 -7.79
N GLU A 120 -1.88 6.58 -6.79
CA GLU A 120 -2.73 6.79 -5.62
C GLU A 120 -2.55 8.22 -5.11
N TRP A 121 -3.35 8.63 -4.18
CA TRP A 121 -3.20 9.93 -3.52
C TRP A 121 -3.49 9.81 -2.02
N PHE A 122 -2.98 10.73 -1.24
CA PHE A 122 -3.15 10.79 0.21
C PHE A 122 -3.68 12.18 0.55
N GLY A 123 -5.00 12.33 0.69
CA GLY A 123 -5.63 13.65 0.69
C GLY A 123 -5.31 14.39 -0.60
N ASP A 124 -4.71 15.57 -0.51
CA ASP A 124 -4.32 16.39 -1.66
C ASP A 124 -2.96 15.98 -2.30
N PHE A 125 -2.27 15.00 -1.73
CA PHE A 125 -0.93 14.61 -2.18
C PHE A 125 -0.98 13.47 -3.18
N ASN A 126 -0.52 13.74 -4.40
CA ASN A 126 -0.38 12.71 -5.44
C ASN A 126 0.82 11.82 -5.18
N SER A 127 0.64 10.52 -5.33
CA SER A 127 1.68 9.50 -5.23
C SER A 127 1.65 8.61 -6.48
N GLN A 128 2.73 8.66 -7.24
CA GLN A 128 2.93 7.77 -8.37
C GLN A 128 4.35 7.22 -8.31
N GLY A 129 4.49 5.90 -8.32
CA GLY A 129 5.79 5.27 -8.22
C GLY A 129 5.76 3.80 -8.55
N ALA A 130 6.94 3.22 -8.62
CA ALA A 130 7.13 1.79 -8.76
C ALA A 130 7.87 1.23 -7.55
N GLY A 131 7.63 -0.03 -7.23
CA GLY A 131 8.32 -0.75 -6.18
C GLY A 131 8.60 -2.19 -6.59
N ARG A 132 9.82 -2.63 -6.35
CA ARG A 132 10.23 -4.01 -6.57
C ARG A 132 9.99 -4.85 -5.34
N ILE A 133 9.29 -5.94 -5.50
CA ILE A 133 9.08 -6.92 -4.44
C ILE A 133 10.33 -7.79 -4.33
N ILE A 134 11.02 -7.69 -3.20
CA ILE A 134 12.25 -8.45 -2.95
C ILE A 134 12.05 -9.65 -2.01
N ASN A 135 10.96 -9.66 -1.27
CA ASN A 135 10.51 -10.79 -0.46
C ASN A 135 8.98 -10.86 -0.51
N PHE A 136 8.44 -12.08 -0.59
CA PHE A 136 7.00 -12.33 -0.58
C PHE A 136 6.72 -13.74 -0.05
N SER A 137 5.96 -13.83 1.03
CA SER A 137 5.60 -15.08 1.69
C SER A 137 4.29 -14.93 2.49
N GLU A 138 3.83 -16.02 3.12
CA GLU A 138 2.71 -15.95 4.06
C GLU A 138 3.03 -15.12 5.32
N GLN A 139 4.30 -14.85 5.64
CA GLN A 139 4.72 -14.04 6.78
C GLN A 139 4.82 -12.54 6.45
N GLY A 140 4.68 -12.16 5.18
CA GLY A 140 4.75 -10.77 4.76
C GLY A 140 5.45 -10.55 3.44
N MET A 141 5.72 -9.28 3.15
CA MET A 141 6.42 -8.87 1.94
C MET A 141 7.33 -7.67 2.20
N THR A 142 8.37 -7.54 1.38
CA THR A 142 9.25 -6.38 1.37
C THR A 142 9.27 -5.76 -0.02
N ILE A 143 8.98 -4.48 -0.08
CA ILE A 143 8.94 -3.69 -1.30
C ILE A 143 10.04 -2.63 -1.23
N LYS A 144 10.85 -2.51 -2.27
CA LYS A 144 11.81 -1.41 -2.42
C LYS A 144 11.29 -0.41 -3.43
N PRO A 145 10.96 0.83 -3.01
CA PRO A 145 10.67 1.91 -3.96
C PRO A 145 11.80 2.05 -4.97
N GLU A 146 11.47 2.00 -6.26
CA GLU A 146 12.45 1.97 -7.34
C GLU A 146 12.20 3.11 -8.33
N LEU A 147 13.26 3.84 -8.68
CA LEU A 147 13.25 4.84 -9.75
C LEU A 147 14.51 4.69 -10.58
N ALA A 148 14.35 4.41 -11.87
CA ALA A 148 15.45 4.22 -12.81
C ALA A 148 16.52 3.20 -12.34
N GLY A 149 16.08 2.09 -11.73
CA GLY A 149 16.94 1.04 -11.21
C GLY A 149 17.62 1.35 -9.87
N LEU A 150 17.33 2.50 -9.25
CA LEU A 150 17.84 2.87 -7.94
C LEU A 150 16.75 2.68 -6.87
N TYR A 151 17.15 2.19 -5.69
CA TYR A 151 16.25 1.99 -4.57
C TYR A 151 16.33 3.17 -3.58
N PHE A 152 15.17 3.55 -3.06
CA PHE A 152 15.02 4.67 -2.11
C PHE A 152 14.41 4.19 -0.80
N GLY A 153 15.04 3.17 -0.20
CA GLY A 153 14.60 2.57 1.05
C GLY A 153 13.86 1.24 0.85
N GLN A 154 13.08 0.88 1.85
CA GLN A 154 12.25 -0.34 1.83
C GLN A 154 11.01 -0.19 2.70
N ILE A 155 9.98 -0.93 2.35
CA ILE A 155 8.72 -1.04 3.09
C ILE A 155 8.52 -2.52 3.40
N GLU A 156 8.52 -2.85 4.68
CA GLU A 156 8.31 -4.20 5.19
C GLU A 156 6.91 -4.33 5.75
N HIS A 157 6.15 -5.27 5.22
CA HIS A 157 4.84 -5.68 5.71
C HIS A 157 4.99 -7.03 6.39
N SER A 158 4.63 -7.14 7.65
CA SER A 158 4.70 -8.39 8.41
C SER A 158 3.31 -8.86 8.81
N PHE A 159 3.03 -10.14 8.59
CA PHE A 159 1.79 -10.82 8.89
C PHE A 159 2.04 -11.87 9.97
N ILE A 160 1.69 -11.56 11.21
CA ILE A 160 1.97 -12.40 12.36
C ILE A 160 0.70 -13.14 12.77
N GLN A 161 0.73 -14.47 12.77
CA GLN A 161 -0.41 -15.29 13.20
C GLN A 161 -0.71 -15.05 14.68
N THR A 162 -1.97 -14.86 15.01
CA THR A 162 -2.49 -14.78 16.38
C THR A 162 -3.60 -15.82 16.59
N ASN A 163 -4.04 -15.95 17.82
CA ASN A 163 -5.16 -16.85 18.16
C ASN A 163 -6.54 -16.38 17.63
N LYS A 164 -6.64 -15.11 17.18
CA LYS A 164 -7.89 -14.54 16.64
C LYS A 164 -7.81 -14.19 15.15
N GLY A 165 -6.65 -14.37 14.52
CA GLY A 165 -6.41 -13.98 13.13
C GLY A 165 -4.96 -13.55 12.92
N SER A 166 -4.72 -12.32 12.49
CA SER A 166 -3.37 -11.79 12.26
C SER A 166 -3.15 -10.44 12.93
N GLN A 167 -1.92 -10.21 13.37
CA GLN A 167 -1.38 -8.89 13.62
C GLN A 167 -0.61 -8.45 12.38
N TYR A 168 -1.00 -7.30 11.82
CA TYR A 168 -0.33 -6.70 10.67
C TYR A 168 0.49 -5.50 11.12
N THR A 169 1.77 -5.47 10.73
CA THR A 169 2.67 -4.35 11.02
C THR A 169 3.36 -3.89 9.75
N VAL A 170 3.66 -2.59 9.67
CA VAL A 170 4.46 -1.99 8.61
C VAL A 170 5.67 -1.30 9.24
N LYS A 171 6.84 -1.57 8.68
CA LYS A 171 8.05 -0.82 8.98
C LYS A 171 8.65 -0.31 7.67
N SER A 172 8.71 1.01 7.53
CA SER A 172 9.23 1.64 6.32
C SER A 172 10.47 2.46 6.66
N LEU A 173 11.52 2.26 5.90
CA LEU A 173 12.71 3.09 5.90
C LEU A 173 12.81 3.77 4.54
N ILE A 174 12.47 5.05 4.47
CA ILE A 174 12.42 5.81 3.22
C ILE A 174 13.65 6.72 3.12
N GLY A 175 14.31 6.66 1.99
CA GLY A 175 15.50 7.46 1.70
C GLY A 175 16.69 6.60 1.30
N SER A 176 17.81 7.25 1.06
CA SER A 176 19.06 6.64 0.60
C SER A 176 20.06 6.51 1.75
N ASP A 177 20.75 5.39 1.81
CA ASP A 177 21.88 5.12 2.72
C ASP A 177 23.25 5.36 2.06
N LEU A 178 23.28 5.88 0.82
CA LEU A 178 24.51 6.15 0.10
C LEU A 178 25.41 7.11 0.88
N PRO A 179 26.69 6.77 1.09
CA PRO A 179 27.65 7.69 1.69
C PRO A 179 27.68 9.03 0.92
N VAL A 180 27.76 10.16 1.65
CA VAL A 180 27.87 11.53 1.11
C VAL A 180 26.62 12.00 0.34
N LEU A 181 26.10 11.23 -0.61
CA LEU A 181 24.95 11.61 -1.43
C LEU A 181 23.61 11.34 -0.74
N GLY A 182 23.56 10.34 0.13
CA GLY A 182 22.32 9.95 0.84
C GLY A 182 21.68 11.12 1.59
N PRO A 183 22.40 11.86 2.44
CA PRO A 183 21.82 13.00 3.16
C PRO A 183 21.20 14.05 2.23
N ILE A 184 21.83 14.31 1.06
CA ILE A 184 21.31 15.28 0.08
C ILE A 184 20.03 14.75 -0.58
N ILE A 185 20.03 13.47 -0.98
CA ILE A 185 18.86 12.80 -1.54
C ILE A 185 17.72 12.81 -0.51
N ASN A 186 18.02 12.52 0.74
CA ASN A 186 17.05 12.47 1.82
C ASN A 186 16.41 13.84 2.11
N LEU A 187 17.16 14.94 1.95
CA LEU A 187 16.58 16.28 2.00
C LEU A 187 15.53 16.48 0.88
N VAL A 188 15.84 16.05 -0.35
CA VAL A 188 14.90 16.15 -1.47
C VAL A 188 13.64 15.29 -1.20
N ILE A 189 13.83 14.08 -0.71
CA ILE A 189 12.71 13.20 -0.34
C ILE A 189 11.86 13.88 0.73
N ARG A 190 12.47 14.30 1.82
CA ARG A 190 11.82 14.89 2.99
C ARG A 190 11.02 16.17 2.69
N TYR A 191 11.54 17.05 1.84
CA TYR A 191 10.92 18.35 1.62
C TYR A 191 10.04 18.41 0.36
N LYS A 192 10.21 17.47 -0.57
CA LYS A 192 9.49 17.50 -1.84
C LYS A 192 8.72 16.23 -2.16
N MET A 193 9.36 15.06 -2.08
CA MET A 193 8.73 13.83 -2.55
C MET A 193 7.80 13.22 -1.50
N PHE A 194 8.16 13.35 -0.22
CA PHE A 194 7.39 12.79 0.89
C PHE A 194 7.46 13.72 2.12
N PRO A 195 6.91 14.96 2.00
CA PRO A 195 6.92 15.94 3.08
C PRO A 195 6.05 15.50 4.26
N GLU A 196 6.31 16.07 5.44
CA GLU A 196 5.62 15.69 6.68
C GLU A 196 4.09 15.69 6.59
N PRO A 197 3.42 16.69 5.97
CA PRO A 197 1.97 16.62 5.80
C PRO A 197 1.52 15.40 4.98
N MET A 198 2.29 15.01 3.95
CA MET A 198 2.01 13.81 3.16
C MET A 198 2.24 12.53 3.97
N ILE A 199 3.27 12.48 4.85
CA ILE A 199 3.49 11.34 5.76
C ILE A 199 2.26 11.12 6.63
N LYS A 200 1.69 12.19 7.21
CA LYS A 200 0.48 12.10 8.06
C LYS A 200 -0.73 11.57 7.29
N GLN A 201 -0.93 12.02 6.05
CA GLN A 201 -1.99 11.51 5.19
C GLN A 201 -1.75 10.05 4.76
N TRP A 202 -0.51 9.69 4.46
CA TRP A 202 -0.15 8.32 4.15
C TRP A 202 -0.36 7.37 5.34
N LEU A 203 -0.04 7.80 6.57
CA LEU A 203 -0.34 7.01 7.78
C LEU A 203 -1.84 6.75 7.95
N ARG A 204 -2.68 7.77 7.74
CA ARG A 204 -4.13 7.63 7.74
C ARG A 204 -4.58 6.63 6.67
N HIS A 205 -4.14 6.82 5.44
CA HIS A 205 -4.43 5.94 4.31
C HIS A 205 -4.07 4.47 4.60
N GLN A 206 -2.88 4.22 5.15
CA GLN A 206 -2.43 2.87 5.50
C GLN A 206 -3.34 2.21 6.56
N VAL A 207 -3.77 2.97 7.56
CA VAL A 207 -4.68 2.46 8.59
C VAL A 207 -6.05 2.16 8.00
N GLU A 208 -6.57 3.03 7.15
CA GLU A 208 -7.84 2.88 6.45
C GLU A 208 -7.86 1.64 5.56
N GLU A 209 -6.84 1.47 4.69
CA GLU A 209 -6.81 0.35 3.75
C GLU A 209 -6.65 -1.01 4.45
N VAL A 210 -5.68 -1.14 5.38
CA VAL A 210 -5.44 -2.41 6.05
C VAL A 210 -6.59 -2.78 6.99
N GLY A 211 -7.14 -1.81 7.71
CA GLY A 211 -8.26 -2.05 8.59
C GLY A 211 -9.54 -2.44 7.85
N SER A 212 -9.74 -1.96 6.61
CA SER A 212 -10.89 -2.32 5.77
C SER A 212 -10.92 -3.81 5.41
N LEU A 213 -9.78 -4.52 5.46
CA LEU A 213 -9.70 -5.97 5.21
C LEU A 213 -10.62 -6.78 6.12
N ASN A 214 -10.86 -6.31 7.36
CA ASN A 214 -11.82 -6.95 8.27
C ASN A 214 -13.24 -7.02 7.69
N SER A 215 -13.60 -6.09 6.82
CA SER A 215 -14.95 -5.98 6.27
C SER A 215 -15.21 -6.91 5.07
N PHE A 216 -14.18 -7.31 4.33
CA PHE A 216 -14.40 -8.03 3.09
C PHE A 216 -13.49 -9.26 2.86
N LEU A 217 -12.26 -9.29 3.42
CA LEU A 217 -11.30 -10.32 3.06
C LEU A 217 -11.73 -11.75 3.41
N PRO A 218 -12.39 -12.03 4.55
CA PRO A 218 -12.87 -13.39 4.85
C PRO A 218 -13.85 -13.91 3.80
N GLN A 219 -14.79 -13.08 3.36
CA GLN A 219 -15.79 -13.45 2.35
C GLN A 219 -15.14 -13.61 0.98
N LEU A 220 -14.26 -12.67 0.61
CA LEU A 220 -13.52 -12.70 -0.65
C LEU A 220 -12.67 -13.98 -0.77
N TYR A 221 -11.97 -14.34 0.32
CA TYR A 221 -11.16 -15.55 0.36
C TYR A 221 -12.01 -16.84 0.32
N GLY A 222 -13.18 -16.83 0.93
CA GLY A 222 -14.15 -17.93 0.84
C GLY A 222 -14.64 -18.18 -0.59
N ALA A 223 -14.73 -17.13 -1.42
CA ALA A 223 -15.16 -17.18 -2.81
C ALA A 223 -14.03 -17.48 -3.83
N LYS A 224 -12.81 -17.78 -3.39
CA LYS A 224 -11.58 -17.92 -4.20
C LYS A 224 -11.61 -18.96 -5.32
N HIS A 225 -12.62 -19.82 -5.37
CA HIS A 225 -12.77 -20.83 -6.43
C HIS A 225 -13.42 -20.30 -7.72
N ASN A 226 -13.90 -19.05 -7.71
CA ASN A 226 -14.48 -18.39 -8.87
C ASN A 226 -13.39 -17.52 -9.52
N GLU A 227 -12.65 -18.04 -10.48
CA GLU A 227 -11.53 -17.45 -11.21
C GLU A 227 -11.63 -15.92 -11.40
N HIS A 228 -10.76 -15.15 -10.74
CA HIS A 228 -10.58 -13.69 -10.88
C HIS A 228 -11.84 -12.77 -10.78
N HIS A 229 -13.04 -13.33 -10.74
CA HIS A 229 -14.29 -12.62 -10.51
C HIS A 229 -14.95 -13.14 -9.24
N TYR A 230 -14.79 -12.40 -8.16
CA TYR A 230 -15.38 -12.76 -6.87
C TYR A 230 -16.67 -11.95 -6.64
N ARG A 231 -17.74 -12.60 -6.27
CA ARG A 231 -18.96 -11.95 -5.79
C ARG A 231 -18.89 -11.79 -4.28
N LEU A 232 -18.89 -10.54 -3.80
CA LEU A 232 -19.23 -10.23 -2.42
C LEU A 232 -20.76 -10.17 -2.33
N GLN A 233 -21.39 -11.15 -1.69
CA GLN A 233 -22.74 -10.99 -1.21
C GLN A 233 -22.67 -10.22 0.11
N LEU A 234 -23.16 -9.01 0.10
CA LEU A 234 -23.24 -8.17 1.27
C LEU A 234 -24.56 -8.51 1.96
N SER A 235 -24.49 -9.15 3.13
CA SER A 235 -25.63 -9.17 4.05
C SER A 235 -25.80 -7.75 4.59
N THR A 236 -26.95 -7.15 4.37
CA THR A 236 -27.35 -5.94 5.08
C THR A 236 -27.47 -6.26 6.57
N GLN A 237 -27.05 -5.33 7.46
CA GLN A 237 -27.19 -5.51 8.92
C GLN A 237 -28.63 -5.86 9.38
N ALA A 238 -29.63 -5.72 8.52
CA ALA A 238 -31.02 -6.10 8.77
C ALA A 238 -31.28 -7.63 8.78
N GLU A 239 -30.34 -8.45 8.30
CA GLU A 239 -30.46 -9.91 8.28
C GLU A 239 -29.76 -10.60 9.47
N LEU A 240 -29.16 -9.83 10.38
CA LEU A 240 -28.43 -10.32 11.56
C LEU A 240 -29.14 -10.05 12.90
N ASN A 241 -30.42 -9.60 12.90
CA ASN A 241 -31.26 -9.39 14.10
C ASN A 241 -32.42 -10.39 14.15
#